data_226bfd619c55ca7a76958e06700fe7bd
#
_entry.id   226bfd619c55ca7a76958e06700fe7bd
#
_cell.length_a   1.000
_cell.length_b   1.000
_cell.length_c   1.000
_cell.angle_alpha   90.00
_cell.angle_beta   90.00
_cell.angle_gamma   90.00
#
_symmetry.space_group_name_H-M   'P 1'
#
loop_
_entity.id
_entity.type
_entity.pdbx_description
1 polymer ?
#
loop_
_entity_poly.entity_id
_entity_poly.type
_entity_poly.pdbx_seq_one_letter_code
_entity_poly.pdbx_strand_id
1 'polypeptide(L)'
;RGLGDVYKRQVSDADYDRIKALGNRCGFTDRYYFDHNGSDMVTYVKPNFVSNAAEPSPEKRKLSIEGELVLREGEPGSLTVKRGDVTYKALIEPVSAALKAPLDKKAAIDRINKTGDTDFEFSHIKAQIGENVFVPNGALNKLRRDAISGLCDKLLEKYYRNDARYTDMSRLTALPE
;
A
#
# COMPACT_ATOMS: atom_id res chain seq x y z
N ARG A 1 -21.88 6.91 35.80
CA ARG A 1 -22.66 6.40 34.64
C ARG A 1 -23.50 5.26 35.16
N GLY A 2 -24.81 5.45 35.22
CA GLY A 2 -25.72 4.51 35.86
C GLY A 2 -26.08 3.33 34.95
N LEU A 3 -26.54 2.25 35.57
CA LEU A 3 -27.04 1.01 34.93
C LEU A 3 -28.10 1.23 33.83
N GLY A 4 -28.76 2.40 33.82
CA GLY A 4 -29.74 2.75 32.78
C GLY A 4 -29.15 2.92 31.37
N ASP A 5 -27.85 3.16 31.24
CA ASP A 5 -27.17 3.28 29.93
C ASP A 5 -26.91 1.90 29.31
N VAL A 6 -26.78 0.87 30.12
CA VAL A 6 -26.55 -0.51 29.68
C VAL A 6 -27.79 -1.09 28.99
N TYR A 7 -28.98 -0.76 29.51
CA TYR A 7 -30.24 -1.26 28.96
C TYR A 7 -30.80 -0.47 27.78
N LYS A 8 -30.40 0.80 27.64
CA LYS A 8 -30.86 1.64 26.53
C LYS A 8 -30.06 1.52 25.24
N ARG A 9 -28.89 0.89 25.30
CA ARG A 9 -28.00 0.66 24.13
C ARG A 9 -27.75 -0.83 23.94
N GLN A 10 -28.79 -1.62 23.91
CA GLN A 10 -28.66 -3.00 23.49
C GLN A 10 -28.34 -3.04 22.00
N VAL A 11 -27.34 -3.83 21.66
CA VAL A 11 -26.98 -4.09 20.26
C VAL A 11 -28.17 -4.84 19.63
N SER A 12 -28.62 -4.43 18.46
CA SER A 12 -29.66 -5.15 17.74
C SER A 12 -29.15 -6.55 17.35
N ASP A 13 -30.05 -7.52 17.22
CA ASP A 13 -29.68 -8.88 16.80
C ASP A 13 -28.95 -8.86 15.44
N ALA A 14 -29.33 -7.96 14.54
CA ALA A 14 -28.69 -7.79 13.25
C ALA A 14 -27.25 -7.27 13.39
N ASP A 15 -26.99 -6.31 14.29
CA ASP A 15 -25.63 -5.81 14.55
C ASP A 15 -24.79 -6.86 15.27
N TYR A 16 -25.41 -7.62 16.19
CA TYR A 16 -24.76 -8.76 16.86
C TYR A 16 -24.32 -9.81 15.85
N ASP A 17 -25.19 -10.22 14.94
CA ASP A 17 -24.89 -11.20 13.89
C ASP A 17 -23.80 -10.67 12.93
N ARG A 18 -23.82 -9.38 12.62
CA ARG A 18 -22.78 -8.73 11.81
C ARG A 18 -21.42 -8.75 12.50
N ILE A 19 -21.37 -8.39 13.78
CA ILE A 19 -20.13 -8.41 14.58
C ILE A 19 -19.62 -9.84 14.72
N LYS A 20 -20.54 -10.78 14.95
CA LYS A 20 -20.25 -12.20 15.03
C LYS A 20 -19.66 -12.75 13.73
N ALA A 21 -20.23 -12.38 12.58
CA ALA A 21 -19.71 -12.79 11.28
C ALA A 21 -18.32 -12.23 10.98
N LEU A 22 -18.01 -11.00 11.42
CA LEU A 22 -16.71 -10.37 11.24
C LEU A 22 -15.63 -10.92 12.18
N GLY A 23 -15.99 -11.23 13.42
CA GLY A 23 -15.03 -11.62 14.47
C GLY A 23 -14.87 -13.13 14.65
N ASN A 24 -15.77 -13.90 14.14
CA ASN A 24 -15.85 -15.34 14.42
C ASN A 24 -15.15 -16.17 13.34
N ARG A 25 -13.97 -16.65 13.63
CA ARG A 25 -13.25 -17.57 12.72
C ARG A 25 -13.64 -19.04 12.91
N CYS A 26 -13.92 -19.46 14.13
CA CYS A 26 -14.06 -20.88 14.49
C CYS A 26 -15.26 -21.17 15.40
N GLY A 27 -16.13 -20.21 15.64
CA GLY A 27 -17.15 -20.25 16.67
C GLY A 27 -16.68 -19.56 17.96
N PHE A 28 -17.63 -19.23 18.81
CA PHE A 28 -17.33 -18.74 20.15
C PHE A 28 -17.26 -19.91 21.12
N THR A 29 -16.43 -19.80 22.13
CA THR A 29 -16.37 -20.77 23.22
C THR A 29 -16.87 -20.13 24.51
N ASP A 30 -17.66 -20.87 25.26
CA ASP A 30 -18.10 -20.55 26.61
C ASP A 30 -17.28 -21.28 27.68
N ARG A 31 -16.26 -22.05 27.28
CA ARG A 31 -15.42 -22.87 28.17
C ARG A 31 -14.80 -22.08 29.29
N TYR A 32 -14.42 -20.82 29.04
CA TYR A 32 -13.87 -19.94 30.08
C TYR A 32 -14.80 -19.66 31.25
N TYR A 33 -16.12 -19.92 31.08
CA TYR A 33 -17.11 -19.73 32.12
C TYR A 33 -17.34 -21.00 32.95
N PHE A 34 -17.06 -22.16 32.36
CA PHE A 34 -17.46 -23.45 32.96
C PHE A 34 -16.28 -24.30 33.41
N ASP A 35 -15.10 -24.16 32.80
CA ASP A 35 -13.92 -24.99 33.04
C ASP A 35 -12.65 -24.19 33.18
N HIS A 36 -11.64 -24.82 33.83
CA HIS A 36 -10.29 -24.33 33.86
C HIS A 36 -9.61 -24.52 32.48
N ASN A 37 -8.61 -23.66 32.20
CA ASN A 37 -7.81 -23.74 30.98
C ASN A 37 -7.18 -25.13 30.82
N GLY A 38 -7.62 -25.88 29.83
CA GLY A 38 -7.15 -27.23 29.55
C GLY A 38 -7.06 -27.53 28.05
N SER A 39 -6.71 -28.76 27.71
CA SER A 39 -6.60 -29.24 26.32
C SER A 39 -7.90 -29.07 25.52
N ASP A 40 -9.05 -29.03 26.21
CA ASP A 40 -10.37 -28.86 25.60
C ASP A 40 -10.62 -27.47 25.01
N MET A 41 -9.75 -26.50 25.30
CA MET A 41 -9.81 -25.15 24.74
C MET A 41 -9.08 -25.04 23.40
N VAL A 42 -8.36 -26.06 23.00
CA VAL A 42 -7.58 -26.09 21.77
C VAL A 42 -8.24 -27.06 20.79
N THR A 43 -8.59 -26.59 19.61
CA THR A 43 -9.02 -27.49 18.54
C THR A 43 -7.82 -27.91 17.70
N TYR A 44 -7.64 -29.23 17.54
CA TYR A 44 -6.64 -29.83 16.66
C TYR A 44 -7.16 -30.06 15.23
N VAL A 45 -8.44 -29.84 15.02
CA VAL A 45 -9.08 -29.97 13.70
C VAL A 45 -9.24 -28.57 13.13
N LYS A 46 -8.66 -28.35 11.95
CA LYS A 46 -8.88 -27.10 11.23
C LYS A 46 -10.36 -26.97 10.87
N PRO A 47 -11.08 -25.97 11.41
CA PRO A 47 -12.49 -25.80 11.06
C PRO A 47 -12.62 -25.51 9.58
N ASN A 48 -13.61 -26.14 8.94
CA ASN A 48 -13.98 -25.79 7.56
C ASN A 48 -14.66 -24.43 7.60
N PHE A 49 -13.92 -23.42 7.18
CA PHE A 49 -14.51 -22.10 6.99
C PHE A 49 -15.45 -22.15 5.78
N VAL A 50 -16.72 -22.11 6.03
CA VAL A 50 -17.64 -21.62 5.02
C VAL A 50 -17.52 -20.09 5.09
N SER A 51 -16.65 -19.53 4.26
CA SER A 51 -16.55 -18.08 4.08
C SER A 51 -17.79 -17.60 3.32
N ASN A 52 -18.93 -17.56 3.99
CA ASN A 52 -20.16 -16.98 3.43
C ASN A 52 -20.18 -15.46 3.53
N ALA A 53 -19.24 -14.86 4.24
CA ALA A 53 -18.98 -13.44 4.13
C ALA A 53 -17.82 -13.30 3.15
N ALA A 54 -18.09 -12.77 1.96
CA ALA A 54 -17.06 -12.08 1.22
C ALA A 54 -16.48 -11.08 2.21
N GLU A 55 -15.27 -11.37 2.74
CA GLU A 55 -14.57 -10.38 3.55
C GLU A 55 -14.61 -9.12 2.71
N PRO A 56 -15.15 -8.00 3.21
CA PRO A 56 -15.01 -6.75 2.50
C PRO A 56 -13.50 -6.57 2.39
N SER A 57 -12.97 -6.88 1.22
CA SER A 57 -11.57 -6.59 0.92
C SER A 57 -11.41 -5.13 1.30
N PRO A 58 -10.56 -4.78 2.27
CA PRO A 58 -10.41 -3.39 2.62
C PRO A 58 -10.12 -2.69 1.30
N GLU A 59 -11.03 -1.80 0.90
CA GLU A 59 -10.83 -0.99 -0.31
C GLU A 59 -9.44 -0.39 -0.14
N LYS A 60 -8.49 -0.89 -0.94
CA LYS A 60 -7.11 -0.40 -0.89
C LYS A 60 -7.20 1.05 -1.35
N ARG A 61 -7.24 1.96 -0.39
CA ARG A 61 -7.24 3.39 -0.68
C ARG A 61 -5.91 3.73 -1.30
N LYS A 62 -5.90 3.88 -2.62
CA LYS A 62 -4.72 4.30 -3.34
C LYS A 62 -4.42 5.76 -3.03
N LEU A 63 -3.14 6.04 -2.94
CA LEU A 63 -2.61 7.37 -2.69
C LEU A 63 -2.47 8.09 -4.02
N SER A 64 -3.14 9.22 -4.17
CA SER A 64 -3.11 10.04 -5.38
C SER A 64 -1.76 10.74 -5.53
N ILE A 65 -1.15 10.64 -6.72
CA ILE A 65 0.12 11.25 -7.11
C ILE A 65 -0.01 11.99 -8.44
N GLU A 66 0.83 12.99 -8.65
CA GLU A 66 0.96 13.69 -9.92
C GLU A 66 2.21 13.20 -10.66
N GLY A 67 2.14 13.10 -11.99
CA GLY A 67 3.23 12.68 -12.84
C GLY A 67 3.57 13.68 -13.93
N GLU A 68 4.86 13.86 -14.23
CA GLU A 68 5.37 14.57 -15.39
C GLU A 68 6.35 13.69 -16.15
N LEU A 69 5.96 13.28 -17.35
CA LEU A 69 6.76 12.45 -18.26
C LEU A 69 7.39 13.35 -19.32
N VAL A 70 8.72 13.32 -19.42
CA VAL A 70 9.48 14.06 -20.44
C VAL A 70 10.32 13.08 -21.25
N LEU A 71 10.06 13.01 -22.56
CA LEU A 71 10.77 12.16 -23.51
C LEU A 71 11.20 13.00 -24.70
N ARG A 72 12.51 13.23 -24.83
CA ARG A 72 13.11 13.97 -25.95
C ARG A 72 14.17 13.13 -26.62
N GLU A 73 14.26 13.24 -27.94
CA GLU A 73 15.27 12.54 -28.71
C GLU A 73 16.67 12.91 -28.25
N GLY A 74 17.54 11.91 -28.04
CA GLY A 74 18.92 12.10 -27.60
C GLY A 74 19.11 12.46 -26.13
N GLU A 75 18.03 12.76 -25.40
CA GLU A 75 18.07 13.05 -23.96
C GLU A 75 17.61 11.83 -23.14
N PRO A 76 18.07 11.72 -21.87
CA PRO A 76 17.51 10.71 -20.95
C PRO A 76 16.02 10.95 -20.71
N GLY A 77 15.21 9.91 -20.95
CA GLY A 77 13.80 10.01 -20.62
C GLY A 77 13.60 10.11 -19.11
N SER A 78 12.66 10.93 -18.67
CA SER A 78 12.42 11.15 -17.24
C SER A 78 10.95 11.11 -16.88
N LEU A 79 10.67 10.57 -15.70
CA LEU A 79 9.37 10.62 -15.05
C LEU A 79 9.53 11.22 -13.66
N THR A 80 8.95 12.39 -13.48
CA THR A 80 8.90 13.06 -12.19
C THR A 80 7.55 12.75 -11.56
N VAL A 81 7.55 12.22 -10.34
CA VAL A 81 6.36 11.94 -9.55
C VAL A 81 6.34 12.81 -8.30
N LYS A 82 5.16 13.32 -7.97
CA LYS A 82 4.99 14.25 -6.85
C LYS A 82 3.80 13.87 -5.99
N ARG A 83 3.98 14.01 -4.67
CA ARG A 83 2.93 13.90 -3.68
C ARG A 83 3.14 14.93 -2.56
N GLY A 84 2.26 15.93 -2.48
CA GLY A 84 2.46 17.06 -1.57
C GLY A 84 3.81 17.74 -1.82
N ASP A 85 4.65 17.80 -0.80
CA ASP A 85 5.97 18.42 -0.88
C ASP A 85 7.09 17.48 -1.34
N VAL A 86 6.79 16.16 -1.43
CA VAL A 86 7.78 15.15 -1.81
C VAL A 86 7.75 14.93 -3.32
N THR A 87 8.92 15.04 -3.93
CA THR A 87 9.12 14.84 -5.38
C THR A 87 10.27 13.87 -5.61
N TYR A 88 10.06 12.95 -6.55
CA TYR A 88 11.11 12.05 -7.03
C TYR A 88 11.16 12.04 -8.56
N LYS A 89 12.36 12.00 -9.12
CA LYS A 89 12.60 11.95 -10.57
C LYS A 89 13.37 10.68 -10.89
N ALA A 90 12.76 9.81 -11.67
CA ALA A 90 13.42 8.65 -12.27
C ALA A 90 13.91 8.97 -13.68
N LEU A 91 14.98 8.32 -14.09
CA LEU A 91 15.60 8.49 -15.41
C LEU A 91 15.74 7.13 -16.08
N ILE A 92 15.65 7.14 -17.42
CA ILE A 92 16.03 6.01 -18.27
C ILE A 92 17.13 6.44 -19.24
N GLU A 93 17.69 5.44 -19.92
CA GLU A 93 18.67 5.65 -20.99
C GLU A 93 18.17 6.66 -22.03
N PRO A 94 19.09 7.31 -22.76
CA PRO A 94 18.72 8.28 -23.80
C PRO A 94 17.73 7.70 -24.79
N VAL A 95 16.73 8.49 -25.10
CA VAL A 95 15.64 8.11 -25.98
C VAL A 95 16.08 8.10 -27.42
N SER A 96 15.81 7.02 -28.14
CA SER A 96 16.18 6.88 -29.55
C SER A 96 15.14 7.53 -30.47
N ALA A 97 15.60 7.92 -31.68
CA ALA A 97 14.70 8.30 -32.74
C ALA A 97 13.84 7.11 -33.20
N ALA A 98 12.61 7.36 -33.56
CA ALA A 98 11.71 6.36 -34.10
C ALA A 98 12.10 5.96 -35.54
N LEU A 99 12.42 4.68 -35.75
CA LEU A 99 12.74 4.16 -37.09
C LEU A 99 11.50 3.78 -37.91
N LYS A 100 10.40 3.38 -37.26
CA LYS A 100 9.17 2.90 -37.93
C LYS A 100 7.92 3.64 -37.50
N ALA A 101 7.68 3.73 -36.21
CA ALA A 101 6.51 4.39 -35.65
C ALA A 101 6.87 5.17 -34.40
N PRO A 102 6.55 6.47 -34.35
CA PRO A 102 6.78 7.28 -33.15
C PRO A 102 5.88 6.81 -32.00
N LEU A 103 6.31 7.06 -30.79
CA LEU A 103 5.56 6.74 -29.58
C LEU A 103 4.32 7.62 -29.49
N ASP A 104 3.13 7.03 -29.50
CA ASP A 104 1.89 7.76 -29.25
C ASP A 104 1.81 8.24 -27.81
N LYS A 105 1.50 9.52 -27.65
CA LYS A 105 1.37 10.17 -26.33
C LYS A 105 0.34 9.49 -25.45
N LYS A 106 -0.80 9.08 -26.02
CA LYS A 106 -1.86 8.40 -25.30
C LYS A 106 -1.40 7.02 -24.81
N ALA A 107 -0.75 6.25 -25.68
CA ALA A 107 -0.20 4.95 -25.34
C ALA A 107 0.86 5.02 -24.23
N ALA A 108 1.71 6.05 -24.24
CA ALA A 108 2.70 6.29 -23.20
C ALA A 108 2.02 6.60 -21.84
N ILE A 109 1.04 7.49 -21.82
CA ILE A 109 0.27 7.83 -20.61
C ILE A 109 -0.46 6.60 -20.07
N ASP A 110 -1.12 5.82 -20.92
CA ASP A 110 -1.83 4.60 -20.51
C ASP A 110 -0.88 3.56 -19.88
N ARG A 111 0.37 3.49 -20.36
CA ARG A 111 1.40 2.62 -19.78
C ARG A 111 1.86 3.08 -18.42
N ILE A 112 2.10 4.37 -18.25
CA ILE A 112 2.50 4.94 -16.95
C ILE A 112 1.34 4.83 -15.94
N ASN A 113 0.10 4.96 -16.40
CA ASN A 113 -1.08 4.92 -15.53
C ASN A 113 -1.42 3.51 -14.98
N LYS A 114 -0.76 2.45 -15.49
CA LYS A 114 -0.95 1.07 -15.01
C LYS A 114 -0.27 0.83 -13.65
N THR A 115 -0.85 1.34 -12.59
CA THR A 115 -0.34 1.23 -11.21
C THR A 115 -0.99 0.10 -10.39
N GLY A 116 -1.61 -0.90 -11.04
CA GLY A 116 -2.53 -1.88 -10.44
C GLY A 116 -2.09 -2.50 -9.11
N ASP A 117 -0.81 -2.89 -8.99
CA ASP A 117 -0.26 -3.60 -7.81
C ASP A 117 0.39 -2.66 -6.79
N THR A 118 0.28 -1.34 -6.97
CA THR A 118 0.89 -0.36 -6.08
C THR A 118 -0.18 0.37 -5.26
N ASP A 119 0.24 0.93 -4.13
CA ASP A 119 -0.62 1.76 -3.27
C ASP A 119 -0.82 3.18 -3.83
N PHE A 120 -0.37 3.43 -5.06
CA PHE A 120 -0.44 4.74 -5.71
C PHE A 120 -1.32 4.70 -6.96
N GLU A 121 -1.95 5.84 -7.24
CA GLU A 121 -2.66 6.10 -8.50
C GLU A 121 -2.34 7.51 -9.01
N PHE A 122 -2.21 7.67 -10.31
CA PHE A 122 -1.99 8.97 -10.91
C PHE A 122 -3.33 9.73 -11.02
N SER A 123 -3.41 10.89 -10.38
CA SER A 123 -4.52 11.83 -10.57
C SER A 123 -4.38 12.59 -11.89
N HIS A 124 -3.14 12.94 -12.25
CA HIS A 124 -2.83 13.66 -13.46
C HIS A 124 -1.42 13.33 -13.95
N ILE A 125 -1.29 13.14 -15.28
CA ILE A 125 0.00 12.93 -15.93
C ILE A 125 0.17 13.99 -17.03
N LYS A 126 1.18 14.86 -16.86
CA LYS A 126 1.64 15.74 -17.91
C LYS A 126 2.68 15.03 -18.76
N ALA A 127 2.46 14.88 -20.05
CA ALA A 127 3.41 14.24 -20.95
C ALA A 127 3.94 15.24 -21.99
N GLN A 128 5.24 15.41 -22.01
CA GLN A 128 6.01 16.18 -23.02
C GLN A 128 6.82 15.16 -23.82
N ILE A 129 6.36 14.82 -25.01
CA ILE A 129 6.97 13.82 -25.88
C ILE A 129 7.33 14.49 -27.21
N GLY A 130 8.58 14.34 -27.63
CA GLY A 130 9.05 14.82 -28.94
C GLY A 130 8.35 14.08 -30.09
N GLU A 131 8.35 14.70 -31.28
CA GLU A 131 7.59 14.18 -32.43
C GLU A 131 8.12 12.85 -32.98
N ASN A 132 9.43 12.61 -32.87
CA ASN A 132 10.04 11.40 -33.47
C ASN A 132 10.77 10.55 -32.42
N VAL A 133 10.07 10.20 -31.36
CA VAL A 133 10.60 9.50 -30.20
C VAL A 133 10.17 8.05 -30.19
N PHE A 134 11.10 7.14 -29.92
CA PHE A 134 10.83 5.75 -29.64
C PHE A 134 11.36 5.33 -28.28
N VAL A 135 10.49 4.72 -27.48
CA VAL A 135 10.85 4.13 -26.18
C VAL A 135 10.23 2.73 -26.08
N PRO A 136 11.05 1.70 -25.82
CA PRO A 136 10.52 0.35 -25.62
C PRO A 136 9.52 0.30 -24.45
N ASN A 137 8.48 -0.49 -24.57
CA ASN A 137 7.48 -0.66 -23.51
C ASN A 137 8.10 -1.12 -22.17
N GLY A 138 9.17 -1.93 -22.24
CA GLY A 138 9.92 -2.38 -21.06
C GLY A 138 10.58 -1.22 -20.31
N ALA A 139 11.14 -0.25 -21.05
CA ALA A 139 11.78 0.94 -20.48
C ALA A 139 10.75 1.86 -19.80
N LEU A 140 9.57 2.06 -20.38
CA LEU A 140 8.47 2.80 -19.74
C LEU A 140 7.98 2.13 -18.46
N ASN A 141 7.87 0.79 -18.46
CA ASN A 141 7.48 0.05 -17.27
C ASN A 141 8.54 0.13 -16.17
N LYS A 142 9.83 0.07 -16.53
CA LYS A 142 10.93 0.25 -15.60
C LYS A 142 10.90 1.65 -15.01
N LEU A 143 10.80 2.68 -15.85
CA LEU A 143 10.73 4.08 -15.44
C LEU A 143 9.61 4.34 -14.43
N ARG A 144 8.42 3.76 -14.68
CA ARG A 144 7.29 3.84 -13.74
C ARG A 144 7.59 3.19 -12.40
N ARG A 145 8.16 1.97 -12.41
CA ARG A 145 8.49 1.24 -11.17
C ARG A 145 9.53 2.00 -10.36
N ASP A 146 10.58 2.45 -11.00
CA ASP A 146 11.67 3.19 -10.35
C ASP A 146 11.17 4.52 -9.77
N ALA A 147 10.27 5.22 -10.50
CA ALA A 147 9.66 6.46 -10.01
C ALA A 147 8.79 6.24 -8.78
N ILE A 148 7.93 5.22 -8.79
CA ILE A 148 7.03 4.91 -7.69
C ILE A 148 7.82 4.41 -6.46
N SER A 149 8.80 3.52 -6.66
CA SER A 149 9.65 3.00 -5.58
C SER A 149 10.44 4.14 -4.92
N GLY A 150 11.09 4.99 -5.71
CA GLY A 150 11.87 6.10 -5.17
C GLY A 150 11.02 7.17 -4.48
N LEU A 151 9.77 7.38 -4.93
CA LEU A 151 8.83 8.24 -4.21
C LEU A 151 8.42 7.61 -2.87
N CYS A 152 8.15 6.29 -2.85
CA CYS A 152 7.82 5.56 -1.64
C CYS A 152 8.94 5.66 -0.61
N ASP A 153 10.18 5.41 -1.01
CA ASP A 153 11.36 5.50 -0.14
C ASP A 153 11.51 6.88 0.47
N LYS A 154 11.35 7.94 -0.34
CA LYS A 154 11.38 9.32 0.15
C LYS A 154 10.23 9.67 1.10
N LEU A 155 9.04 9.13 0.85
CA LEU A 155 7.90 9.33 1.76
C LEU A 155 8.13 8.64 3.10
N LEU A 156 8.75 7.44 3.08
CA LEU A 156 9.06 6.66 4.27
C LEU A 156 10.24 7.20 5.06
N GLU A 157 11.16 7.94 4.41
CA GLU A 157 12.36 8.51 5.06
C GLU A 157 12.02 9.33 6.31
N LYS A 158 10.89 10.03 6.30
CA LYS A 158 10.39 10.79 7.46
C LYS A 158 9.99 9.91 8.65
N TYR A 159 9.71 8.63 8.42
CA TYR A 159 9.22 7.68 9.42
C TYR A 159 10.31 6.72 9.90
N TYR A 160 11.48 6.69 9.26
CA TYR A 160 12.60 5.92 9.75
C TYR A 160 13.05 6.47 11.10
N ARG A 161 13.02 5.63 12.13
CA ARG A 161 13.61 5.95 13.41
C ARG A 161 15.13 5.91 13.25
N ASN A 162 15.80 7.00 13.62
CA ASN A 162 17.24 6.96 13.83
C ASN A 162 17.50 6.08 15.06
N ASP A 163 17.94 4.84 14.85
CA ASP A 163 18.27 3.87 15.90
C ASP A 163 19.45 4.33 16.80
N ALA A 164 20.07 5.44 16.48
CA ALA A 164 21.17 6.03 17.26
C ALA A 164 20.81 6.33 18.73
N ARG A 165 19.51 6.32 19.10
CA ARG A 165 19.08 6.49 20.51
C ARG A 165 19.03 5.18 21.33
N TYR A 166 19.14 4.02 20.69
CA TYR A 166 19.03 2.72 21.38
C TYR A 166 20.37 2.03 21.60
N THR A 167 21.48 2.59 21.15
CA THR A 167 22.81 1.95 21.28
C THR A 167 23.46 2.14 22.64
N ASP A 168 22.91 2.93 23.54
CA ASP A 168 23.46 3.11 24.88
C ASP A 168 22.70 2.29 25.95
N MET A 169 22.58 0.99 25.70
CA MET A 169 22.09 0.03 26.71
C MET A 169 23.09 -0.21 27.84
N SER A 170 24.33 0.30 27.71
CA SER A 170 25.37 0.18 28.74
C SER A 170 25.03 0.91 30.05
N ARG A 171 24.11 1.88 30.00
CA ARG A 171 23.64 2.60 31.19
C ARG A 171 22.58 1.88 32.02
N LEU A 172 21.96 0.81 31.45
CA LEU A 172 20.92 0.05 32.16
C LEU A 172 21.48 -1.09 33.00
N THR A 173 22.78 -1.41 32.89
CA THR A 173 23.42 -2.47 33.66
C THR A 173 24.08 -2.02 34.97
N ALA A 174 24.09 -0.74 35.27
CA ALA A 174 24.53 -0.22 36.56
C ALA A 174 23.33 -0.11 37.53
N LEU A 175 22.88 -1.27 38.03
CA LEU A 175 22.07 -1.27 39.24
C LEU A 175 23.01 -1.00 40.42
N PRO A 176 22.72 -0.03 41.30
CA PRO A 176 23.50 0.14 42.53
C PRO A 176 23.27 -1.06 43.42
N GLU A 177 24.39 -1.56 44.00
CA GLU A 177 24.38 -2.57 45.07
C GLU A 177 23.72 -2.04 46.34
#